data_b835c6feb8dff0c325e33ba15330dd59
#
_entry.id   b835c6feb8dff0c325e33ba15330dd59
#
_cell.length_a   1.000
_cell.length_b   1.000
_cell.length_c   1.000
_cell.angle_alpha   90.00
_cell.angle_beta   90.00
_cell.angle_gamma   90.00
#
_symmetry.space_group_name_H-M   'P 1'
#
loop_
_entity.id
_entity.type
_entity.pdbx_description
1 polymer ?
#
loop_
_entity_poly.entity_id
_entity_poly.type
_entity_poly.pdbx_seq_one_letter_code
_entity_poly.pdbx_strand_id
1 'polypeptide(L)'
;MFLNIFFNEIKYWFNRPAFYIYTIIFFLLSVFISAAAAGIFDFITLTTGSSKIVNSPFGIAGLFAAPASLLIFFYPSIIGSTISRDYESEIHTILYSYPFSKINYLTAKFLSGFFIVNLIILIIFLGTPLGLMLPGTNQEIVNPFDLKSYLDVYYIVILPNLFLYSSIIFGVVTFTRNVYVGFVSVILIVIIEGLLQGLSSNPDNRFLAALLDPSGNSAVAYYTRYWTVSEQNELYLPLGKLLIYNRLIITSLGAIILFSIYKVFSFSQNAFTFSFSKKDSKRMIKNNFGGITKVNLPKITINFSFKNDLKKLWDLSNIDFLF
;
A
#
# COMPACT_ATOMS: atom_id res chain seq x y z
N MET A 1 3.01 -26.50 -0.42
CA MET A 1 3.04 -25.71 -1.66
C MET A 1 2.75 -24.23 -1.43
N PHE A 2 1.66 -23.89 -0.69
CA PHE A 2 1.39 -22.52 -0.24
C PHE A 2 2.62 -21.85 0.39
N LEU A 3 3.23 -22.45 1.41
CA LEU A 3 4.40 -21.92 2.10
C LEU A 3 5.58 -21.64 1.17
N ASN A 4 5.81 -22.50 0.17
CA ASN A 4 6.92 -22.30 -0.76
C ASN A 4 6.72 -21.05 -1.62
N ILE A 5 5.50 -20.80 -2.11
CA ILE A 5 5.18 -19.59 -2.86
C ILE A 5 5.30 -18.37 -1.96
N PHE A 6 4.71 -18.44 -0.75
CA PHE A 6 4.74 -17.35 0.23
C PHE A 6 6.16 -16.95 0.62
N PHE A 7 7.00 -17.90 1.02
CA PHE A 7 8.38 -17.60 1.41
C PHE A 7 9.26 -17.16 0.24
N ASN A 8 9.02 -17.66 -0.98
CA ASN A 8 9.73 -17.19 -2.16
C ASN A 8 9.41 -15.73 -2.47
N GLU A 9 8.15 -15.31 -2.32
CA GLU A 9 7.75 -13.91 -2.48
C GLU A 9 8.38 -13.01 -1.42
N ILE A 10 8.38 -13.44 -0.16
CA ILE A 10 9.03 -12.70 0.93
C ILE A 10 10.54 -12.58 0.68
N LYS A 11 11.20 -13.68 0.33
CA LYS A 11 12.63 -13.71 0.01
C LYS A 11 12.95 -12.77 -1.17
N TYR A 12 12.07 -12.72 -2.17
CA TYR A 12 12.21 -11.80 -3.29
C TYR A 12 12.24 -10.35 -2.81
N TRP A 13 11.31 -9.95 -1.92
CA TRP A 13 11.26 -8.59 -1.38
C TRP A 13 12.48 -8.25 -0.54
N PHE A 14 12.92 -9.13 0.35
CA PHE A 14 14.12 -8.93 1.16
C PHE A 14 15.41 -8.85 0.33
N ASN A 15 15.45 -9.43 -0.86
CA ASN A 15 16.59 -9.31 -1.77
C ASN A 15 16.53 -8.06 -2.66
N ARG A 16 15.46 -7.27 -2.60
CA ARG A 16 15.30 -6.06 -3.40
C ARG A 16 15.64 -4.81 -2.59
N PRO A 17 16.48 -3.90 -3.14
CA PRO A 17 16.78 -2.64 -2.48
C PRO A 17 15.55 -1.77 -2.26
N ALA A 18 14.53 -1.88 -3.11
CA ALA A 18 13.27 -1.14 -2.99
C ALA A 18 12.58 -1.34 -1.63
N PHE A 19 12.62 -2.56 -1.06
CA PHE A 19 12.05 -2.82 0.27
C PHE A 19 12.73 -1.97 1.35
N TYR A 20 14.05 -1.94 1.35
CA TYR A 20 14.83 -1.16 2.33
C TYR A 20 14.63 0.34 2.14
N ILE A 21 14.57 0.80 0.89
CA ILE A 21 14.31 2.21 0.56
C ILE A 21 12.94 2.63 1.10
N TYR A 22 11.88 1.86 0.83
CA TYR A 22 10.54 2.16 1.35
C TYR A 22 10.53 2.15 2.89
N THR A 23 11.13 1.15 3.49
CA THR A 23 11.23 1.01 4.95
C THR A 23 11.93 2.20 5.59
N ILE A 24 13.08 2.62 5.05
CA ILE A 24 13.86 3.77 5.57
C ILE A 24 13.09 5.07 5.37
N ILE A 25 12.48 5.29 4.21
CA ILE A 25 11.69 6.51 3.94
C ILE A 25 10.55 6.64 4.94
N PHE A 26 9.76 5.59 5.13
CA PHE A 26 8.61 5.64 6.04
C PHE A 26 9.02 5.66 7.51
N PHE A 27 10.13 5.04 7.88
CA PHE A 27 10.72 5.17 9.21
C PHE A 27 11.12 6.62 9.51
N LEU A 28 11.93 7.23 8.63
CA LEU A 28 12.37 8.61 8.79
C LEU A 28 11.20 9.59 8.76
N LEU A 29 10.20 9.34 7.90
CA LEU A 29 9.00 10.15 7.84
C LEU A 29 8.22 10.09 9.17
N SER A 30 8.07 8.92 9.77
CA SER A 30 7.37 8.78 11.05
C SER A 30 8.14 9.44 12.20
N VAL A 31 9.47 9.30 12.23
CA VAL A 31 10.35 10.02 13.18
C VAL A 31 10.20 11.52 13.01
N PHE A 32 10.25 12.01 11.76
CA PHE A 32 10.14 13.43 11.46
C PHE A 32 8.77 14.01 11.87
N ILE A 33 7.66 13.33 11.52
CA ILE A 33 6.31 13.81 11.85
C ILE A 33 6.11 13.86 13.36
N SER A 34 6.54 12.83 14.08
CA SER A 34 6.40 12.79 15.55
C SER A 34 7.30 13.80 16.25
N ALA A 35 8.53 14.00 15.76
CA ALA A 35 9.43 15.03 16.24
C ALA A 35 8.88 16.45 16.02
N ALA A 36 8.31 16.70 14.83
CA ALA A 36 7.67 17.96 14.52
C ALA A 36 6.42 18.21 15.38
N ALA A 37 5.60 17.18 15.59
CA ALA A 37 4.44 17.26 16.47
C ALA A 37 4.82 17.52 17.94
N ALA A 38 5.98 17.01 18.38
CA ALA A 38 6.53 17.24 19.72
C ALA A 38 7.23 18.61 19.88
N GLY A 39 7.17 19.48 18.84
CA GLY A 39 7.65 20.86 18.93
C GLY A 39 9.15 21.06 18.74
N ILE A 40 9.87 20.13 18.10
CA ILE A 40 11.30 20.33 17.78
C ILE A 40 11.48 21.48 16.76
N PHE A 41 10.52 21.68 15.88
CA PHE A 41 10.60 22.69 14.82
C PHE A 41 9.64 23.84 15.10
N ASP A 42 10.13 25.00 15.48
CA ASP A 42 9.31 26.19 15.80
C ASP A 42 8.46 26.70 14.62
N PHE A 43 8.87 26.38 13.40
CA PHE A 43 8.17 26.81 12.17
C PHE A 43 7.14 25.77 11.64
N ILE A 44 7.04 24.60 12.26
CA ILE A 44 6.08 23.57 11.89
C ILE A 44 5.17 23.27 13.07
N THR A 45 3.93 23.72 13.03
CA THR A 45 2.91 23.34 14.01
C THR A 45 2.06 22.23 13.41
N LEU A 46 2.36 20.98 13.73
CA LEU A 46 1.49 19.85 13.44
C LEU A 46 0.50 19.67 14.59
N THR A 47 -0.70 20.19 14.43
CA THR A 47 -1.77 19.99 15.42
C THR A 47 -2.34 18.59 15.27
N THR A 48 -2.17 17.75 16.26
CA THR A 48 -2.82 16.41 16.35
C THR A 48 -4.25 16.55 16.89
N GLY A 49 -5.05 17.36 16.23
CA GLY A 49 -6.40 17.69 16.70
C GLY A 49 -6.42 18.74 17.81
N SER A 50 -7.46 18.73 18.65
CA SER A 50 -7.61 19.64 19.81
C SER A 50 -6.85 19.15 21.06
N SER A 51 -6.16 18.03 20.99
CA SER A 51 -5.38 17.44 22.07
C SER A 51 -4.10 18.25 22.32
N LYS A 52 -3.84 18.61 23.58
CA LYS A 52 -2.58 19.23 23.96
C LYS A 52 -1.42 18.23 24.02
N ILE A 53 -1.71 16.97 24.28
CA ILE A 53 -0.72 15.89 24.39
C ILE A 53 -0.66 15.13 23.08
N VAL A 54 0.53 15.15 22.48
CA VAL A 54 0.78 14.63 21.13
C VAL A 54 0.59 13.13 21.04
N ASN A 55 1.07 12.38 22.02
CA ASN A 55 0.98 10.93 22.09
C ASN A 55 -0.09 10.44 23.08
N SER A 56 -1.13 11.25 23.31
CA SER A 56 -2.31 10.77 24.01
C SER A 56 -2.93 9.57 23.26
N PRO A 57 -3.71 8.71 23.93
CA PRO A 57 -4.35 7.58 23.27
C PRO A 57 -5.16 7.95 22.02
N PHE A 58 -5.76 9.14 22.03
CA PHE A 58 -6.45 9.71 20.87
C PHE A 58 -5.48 10.33 19.85
N GLY A 59 -4.44 11.04 20.32
CA GLY A 59 -3.48 11.76 19.48
C GLY A 59 -2.61 10.84 18.62
N ILE A 60 -2.29 9.64 19.11
CA ILE A 60 -1.51 8.63 18.39
C ILE A 60 -2.15 8.28 17.04
N ALA A 61 -3.49 8.18 16.96
CA ALA A 61 -4.18 7.92 15.70
C ALA A 61 -3.84 8.98 14.64
N GLY A 62 -3.75 10.26 15.03
CA GLY A 62 -3.35 11.37 14.16
C GLY A 62 -1.90 11.26 13.68
N LEU A 63 -0.96 10.87 14.57
CA LEU A 63 0.45 10.69 14.21
C LEU A 63 0.64 9.60 13.15
N PHE A 64 -0.16 8.55 13.19
CA PHE A 64 -0.10 7.48 12.20
C PHE A 64 -0.86 7.78 10.91
N ALA A 65 -1.87 8.64 10.95
CA ALA A 65 -2.71 8.93 9.80
C ALA A 65 -1.90 9.45 8.59
N ALA A 66 -0.97 10.37 8.81
CA ALA A 66 -0.18 10.97 7.74
C ALA A 66 0.76 9.96 7.04
N PRO A 67 1.67 9.24 7.73
CA PRO A 67 2.53 8.27 7.07
C PRO A 67 1.74 7.08 6.50
N ALA A 68 0.65 6.65 7.12
CA ALA A 68 -0.19 5.56 6.61
C ALA A 68 -0.94 5.95 5.33
N SER A 69 -1.43 7.20 5.22
CA SER A 69 -2.09 7.69 4.01
C SER A 69 -1.13 7.84 2.83
N LEU A 70 0.14 8.16 3.08
CA LEU A 70 1.15 8.17 2.03
C LEU A 70 1.56 6.75 1.61
N LEU A 71 1.57 5.80 2.54
CA LEU A 71 1.95 4.42 2.23
C LEU A 71 0.98 3.75 1.25
N ILE A 72 -0.29 4.15 1.20
CA ILE A 72 -1.28 3.56 0.27
C ILE A 72 -0.84 3.67 -1.20
N PHE A 73 -0.09 4.72 -1.57
CA PHE A 73 0.44 4.89 -2.92
C PHE A 73 1.49 3.84 -3.29
N PHE A 74 2.07 3.15 -2.31
CA PHE A 74 3.05 2.08 -2.54
C PHE A 74 2.41 0.68 -2.58
N TYR A 75 1.13 0.53 -2.21
CA TYR A 75 0.43 -0.77 -2.24
C TYR A 75 0.42 -1.42 -3.63
N PRO A 76 0.16 -0.71 -4.75
CA PRO A 76 0.24 -1.32 -6.07
C PRO A 76 1.62 -1.87 -6.39
N SER A 77 2.67 -1.15 -6.02
CA SER A 77 4.05 -1.59 -6.20
C SER A 77 4.39 -2.83 -5.37
N ILE A 78 3.81 -2.99 -4.17
CA ILE A 78 4.10 -4.10 -3.27
C ILE A 78 3.14 -5.26 -3.52
N ILE A 79 1.84 -5.01 -3.38
CA ILE A 79 0.81 -6.06 -3.44
C ILE A 79 0.50 -6.42 -4.89
N GLY A 80 0.35 -5.42 -5.76
CA GLY A 80 0.04 -5.63 -7.17
C GLY A 80 1.17 -6.37 -7.91
N SER A 81 2.42 -6.02 -7.63
CA SER A 81 3.57 -6.65 -8.26
C SER A 81 3.71 -8.15 -7.95
N THR A 82 3.12 -8.65 -6.87
CA THR A 82 3.18 -10.10 -6.57
C THR A 82 2.53 -10.93 -7.66
N ILE A 83 1.52 -10.40 -8.35
CA ILE A 83 0.83 -11.06 -9.45
C ILE A 83 1.29 -10.57 -10.82
N SER A 84 1.38 -9.24 -11.03
CA SER A 84 1.69 -8.69 -12.35
C SER A 84 3.02 -9.17 -12.88
N ARG A 85 4.01 -9.35 -12.02
CA ARG A 85 5.33 -9.83 -12.36
C ARG A 85 5.31 -11.21 -13.03
N ASP A 86 4.42 -12.12 -12.62
CA ASP A 86 4.31 -13.45 -13.23
C ASP A 86 3.81 -13.36 -14.69
N TYR A 87 3.04 -12.31 -15.01
CA TYR A 87 2.59 -12.03 -16.37
C TYR A 87 3.64 -11.27 -17.19
N GLU A 88 4.30 -10.28 -16.60
CA GLU A 88 5.35 -9.50 -17.26
C GLU A 88 6.56 -10.35 -17.65
N SER A 89 6.92 -11.32 -16.82
CA SER A 89 8.01 -12.27 -17.07
C SER A 89 7.59 -13.53 -17.85
N GLU A 90 6.31 -13.62 -18.28
CA GLU A 90 5.71 -14.76 -18.97
C GLU A 90 5.80 -16.11 -18.23
N ILE A 91 6.26 -16.10 -16.98
CA ILE A 91 6.38 -17.31 -16.12
C ILE A 91 5.01 -17.94 -15.83
N HIS A 92 3.92 -17.17 -15.95
CA HIS A 92 2.56 -17.67 -15.74
C HIS A 92 2.22 -18.87 -16.62
N THR A 93 2.78 -18.98 -17.85
CA THR A 93 2.57 -20.11 -18.75
C THR A 93 3.13 -21.42 -18.19
N ILE A 94 4.29 -21.34 -17.54
CA ILE A 94 4.93 -22.48 -16.89
C ILE A 94 4.23 -22.79 -15.54
N LEU A 95 3.91 -21.74 -14.77
CA LEU A 95 3.21 -21.91 -13.50
C LEU A 95 1.87 -22.63 -13.66
N TYR A 96 1.12 -22.32 -14.72
CA TYR A 96 -0.20 -22.94 -14.94
C TYR A 96 -0.16 -24.42 -15.35
N SER A 97 1.00 -24.94 -15.74
CA SER A 97 1.21 -26.36 -15.98
C SER A 97 1.49 -27.18 -14.70
N TYR A 98 1.80 -26.52 -13.59
CA TYR A 98 2.06 -27.18 -12.32
C TYR A 98 0.75 -27.53 -11.58
N PRO A 99 0.69 -28.68 -10.88
CA PRO A 99 -0.52 -29.14 -10.20
C PRO A 99 -0.71 -28.45 -8.83
N PHE A 100 -0.88 -27.11 -8.79
CA PHE A 100 -1.26 -26.43 -7.57
C PHE A 100 -2.65 -25.79 -7.66
N SER A 101 -3.34 -25.73 -6.52
CA SER A 101 -4.66 -25.16 -6.47
C SER A 101 -4.61 -23.64 -6.59
N LYS A 102 -5.59 -23.04 -7.28
CA LYS A 102 -5.69 -21.59 -7.42
C LYS A 102 -5.79 -20.86 -6.07
N ILE A 103 -6.37 -21.51 -5.05
CA ILE A 103 -6.46 -20.93 -3.71
C ILE A 103 -5.07 -20.78 -3.09
N ASN A 104 -4.21 -21.82 -3.17
CA ASN A 104 -2.85 -21.76 -2.64
C ASN A 104 -2.01 -20.69 -3.33
N TYR A 105 -2.19 -20.52 -4.63
CA TYR A 105 -1.51 -19.49 -5.40
C TYR A 105 -1.95 -18.08 -5.00
N LEU A 106 -3.26 -17.79 -5.10
CA LEU A 106 -3.80 -16.46 -4.82
C LEU A 106 -3.59 -16.03 -3.37
N THR A 107 -3.84 -16.95 -2.41
CA THR A 107 -3.65 -16.63 -1.00
C THR A 107 -2.19 -16.43 -0.65
N ALA A 108 -1.25 -17.20 -1.22
CA ALA A 108 0.17 -16.99 -0.98
C ALA A 108 0.65 -15.64 -1.53
N LYS A 109 0.22 -15.28 -2.76
CA LYS A 109 0.55 -14.00 -3.40
C LYS A 109 -0.03 -12.81 -2.64
N PHE A 110 -1.31 -12.89 -2.23
CA PHE A 110 -1.96 -11.84 -1.44
C PHE A 110 -1.28 -11.67 -0.08
N LEU A 111 -1.15 -12.77 0.69
CA LEU A 111 -0.62 -12.72 2.04
C LEU A 111 0.85 -12.30 2.09
N SER A 112 1.66 -12.64 1.08
CA SER A 112 3.06 -12.19 1.03
C SER A 112 3.14 -10.66 0.84
N GLY A 113 2.39 -10.09 -0.11
CA GLY A 113 2.33 -8.64 -0.31
C GLY A 113 1.75 -7.91 0.90
N PHE A 114 0.65 -8.43 1.47
CA PHE A 114 0.04 -7.93 2.69
C PHE A 114 1.01 -7.94 3.88
N PHE A 115 1.79 -9.00 4.05
CA PHE A 115 2.81 -9.13 5.09
C PHE A 115 3.92 -8.08 4.93
N ILE A 116 4.42 -7.84 3.72
CA ILE A 116 5.45 -6.84 3.45
C ILE A 116 4.96 -5.42 3.80
N VAL A 117 3.73 -5.05 3.39
CA VAL A 117 3.16 -3.74 3.75
C VAL A 117 2.98 -3.63 5.27
N ASN A 118 2.54 -4.71 5.91
CA ASN A 118 2.39 -4.79 7.36
C ASN A 118 3.72 -4.55 8.10
N LEU A 119 4.81 -5.14 7.61
CA LEU A 119 6.15 -4.89 8.16
C LEU A 119 6.54 -3.40 8.07
N ILE A 120 6.26 -2.72 6.95
CA ILE A 120 6.53 -1.29 6.82
C ILE A 120 5.71 -0.49 7.82
N ILE A 121 4.44 -0.84 8.02
CA ILE A 121 3.59 -0.20 9.04
C ILE A 121 4.16 -0.40 10.45
N LEU A 122 4.59 -1.61 10.79
CA LEU A 122 5.21 -1.87 12.10
C LEU A 122 6.49 -1.03 12.32
N ILE A 123 7.23 -0.75 11.26
CA ILE A 123 8.41 0.11 11.32
C ILE A 123 8.01 1.59 11.50
N ILE A 124 6.91 2.04 10.91
CA ILE A 124 6.32 3.36 11.21
C ILE A 124 5.98 3.45 12.70
N PHE A 125 5.38 2.38 13.27
CA PHE A 125 5.09 2.31 14.71
C PHE A 125 6.34 2.43 15.60
N LEU A 126 7.47 1.86 15.17
CA LEU A 126 8.75 2.01 15.89
C LEU A 126 9.36 3.40 15.74
N GLY A 127 9.18 4.04 14.59
CA GLY A 127 9.70 5.39 14.34
C GLY A 127 9.01 6.46 15.17
N THR A 128 7.71 6.34 15.43
CA THR A 128 6.93 7.34 16.17
C THR A 128 7.45 7.59 17.59
N PRO A 129 7.62 6.60 18.47
CA PRO A 129 8.15 6.85 19.82
C PRO A 129 9.59 7.35 19.78
N LEU A 130 10.39 6.92 18.81
CA LEU A 130 11.76 7.42 18.67
C LEU A 130 11.79 8.91 18.32
N GLY A 131 10.89 9.38 17.46
CA GLY A 131 10.78 10.80 17.15
C GLY A 131 10.35 11.64 18.35
N LEU A 132 9.47 11.12 19.22
CA LEU A 132 9.04 11.79 20.45
C LEU A 132 10.13 11.83 21.54
N MET A 133 11.13 10.96 21.47
CA MET A 133 12.25 10.88 22.42
C MET A 133 13.47 11.67 21.97
N LEU A 134 13.44 12.33 20.82
CA LEU A 134 14.58 13.11 20.32
C LEU A 134 14.90 14.30 21.26
N PRO A 135 16.17 14.69 21.40
CA PRO A 135 16.55 15.87 22.16
C PRO A 135 15.93 17.12 21.51
N GLY A 136 15.35 17.99 22.33
CA GLY A 136 14.64 19.20 21.88
C GLY A 136 13.12 19.06 21.81
N THR A 137 12.55 17.89 22.08
CA THR A 137 11.09 17.73 22.21
C THR A 137 10.57 18.43 23.47
N ASN A 138 9.40 19.05 23.36
CA ASN A 138 8.72 19.64 24.50
C ASN A 138 8.09 18.54 25.38
N GLN A 139 8.69 18.26 26.51
CA GLN A 139 8.25 17.21 27.43
C GLN A 139 6.90 17.51 28.11
N GLU A 140 6.41 18.75 28.05
CA GLU A 140 5.10 19.11 28.62
C GLU A 140 3.93 18.60 27.80
N ILE A 141 4.18 18.29 26.51
CA ILE A 141 3.16 17.82 25.56
C ILE A 141 3.35 16.35 25.16
N VAL A 142 4.28 15.64 25.79
CA VAL A 142 4.57 14.23 25.52
C VAL A 142 4.38 13.39 26.77
N ASN A 143 3.46 12.45 26.73
CA ASN A 143 3.24 11.46 27.79
C ASN A 143 4.27 10.32 27.72
N PRO A 144 4.45 9.56 28.81
CA PRO A 144 5.16 8.29 28.77
C PRO A 144 4.60 7.34 27.70
N PHE A 145 5.44 6.46 27.19
CA PHE A 145 5.05 5.48 26.17
C PHE A 145 3.97 4.52 26.71
N ASP A 146 2.83 4.46 26.02
CA ASP A 146 1.72 3.54 26.32
C ASP A 146 1.48 2.57 25.15
N LEU A 147 1.97 1.35 25.27
CA LEU A 147 1.84 0.30 24.25
C LEU A 147 0.39 0.00 23.87
N LYS A 148 -0.55 0.12 24.83
CA LYS A 148 -1.96 -0.17 24.57
C LYS A 148 -2.54 0.78 23.54
N SER A 149 -2.27 2.07 23.63
CA SER A 149 -2.72 3.08 22.68
C SER A 149 -2.23 2.77 21.26
N TYR A 150 -0.97 2.33 21.11
CA TYR A 150 -0.41 1.91 19.83
C TYR A 150 -1.11 0.68 19.26
N LEU A 151 -1.35 -0.34 20.09
CA LEU A 151 -2.05 -1.56 19.69
C LEU A 151 -3.51 -1.29 19.30
N ASP A 152 -4.20 -0.45 20.06
CA ASP A 152 -5.58 -0.06 19.77
C ASP A 152 -5.67 0.60 18.38
N VAL A 153 -4.80 1.56 18.07
CA VAL A 153 -4.76 2.21 16.76
C VAL A 153 -4.41 1.20 15.66
N TYR A 154 -3.46 0.33 15.89
CA TYR A 154 -3.07 -0.69 14.91
C TYR A 154 -4.21 -1.64 14.58
N TYR A 155 -4.81 -2.29 15.58
CA TYR A 155 -5.83 -3.32 15.35
C TYR A 155 -7.19 -2.75 14.96
N ILE A 156 -7.56 -1.59 15.50
CA ILE A 156 -8.89 -1.01 15.27
C ILE A 156 -8.91 -0.16 14.01
N VAL A 157 -7.87 0.65 13.76
CA VAL A 157 -7.88 1.61 12.67
C VAL A 157 -7.10 1.09 11.47
N ILE A 158 -5.83 0.72 11.66
CA ILE A 158 -4.91 0.50 10.53
C ILE A 158 -5.14 -0.86 9.85
N LEU A 159 -5.21 -1.94 10.61
CA LEU A 159 -5.29 -3.29 10.07
C LEU A 159 -6.52 -3.55 9.19
N PRO A 160 -7.75 -3.10 9.58
CA PRO A 160 -8.92 -3.23 8.71
C PRO A 160 -8.79 -2.46 7.40
N ASN A 161 -8.24 -1.23 7.45
CA ASN A 161 -8.00 -0.42 6.26
C ASN A 161 -6.98 -1.05 5.34
N LEU A 162 -5.85 -1.49 5.90
CA LEU A 162 -4.81 -2.21 5.18
C LEU A 162 -5.40 -3.42 4.46
N PHE A 163 -6.25 -4.21 5.14
CA PHE A 163 -6.86 -5.40 4.57
C PHE A 163 -7.80 -5.05 3.40
N LEU A 164 -8.69 -4.06 3.56
CA LEU A 164 -9.60 -3.64 2.50
C LEU A 164 -8.84 -3.12 1.26
N TYR A 165 -7.93 -2.16 1.46
CA TYR A 165 -7.21 -1.54 0.34
C TYR A 165 -6.29 -2.54 -0.38
N SER A 166 -5.63 -3.42 0.38
CA SER A 166 -4.85 -4.52 -0.17
C SER A 166 -5.71 -5.44 -1.03
N SER A 167 -6.92 -5.77 -0.57
CA SER A 167 -7.87 -6.63 -1.31
C SER A 167 -8.34 -5.99 -2.61
N ILE A 168 -8.66 -4.69 -2.58
CA ILE A 168 -9.08 -3.93 -3.78
C ILE A 168 -7.95 -3.91 -4.81
N ILE A 169 -6.75 -3.49 -4.38
CA ILE A 169 -5.60 -3.33 -5.29
C ILE A 169 -5.18 -4.69 -5.85
N PHE A 170 -5.13 -5.72 -5.01
CA PHE A 170 -4.84 -7.08 -5.45
C PHE A 170 -5.84 -7.56 -6.50
N GLY A 171 -7.15 -7.30 -6.28
CA GLY A 171 -8.20 -7.65 -7.23
C GLY A 171 -8.08 -6.93 -8.56
N VAL A 172 -7.90 -5.62 -8.51
CA VAL A 172 -7.74 -4.79 -9.72
C VAL A 172 -6.54 -5.25 -10.54
N VAL A 173 -5.37 -5.44 -9.90
CA VAL A 173 -4.17 -5.89 -10.61
C VAL A 173 -4.30 -7.33 -11.11
N THR A 174 -4.96 -8.22 -10.36
CA THR A 174 -5.18 -9.61 -10.79
C THR A 174 -5.98 -9.67 -12.10
N PHE A 175 -7.03 -8.84 -12.24
CA PHE A 175 -7.88 -8.86 -13.44
C PHE A 175 -7.35 -8.02 -14.58
N THR A 176 -6.61 -6.96 -14.31
CA THR A 176 -6.03 -6.10 -15.35
C THR A 176 -4.66 -6.57 -15.79
N ARG A 177 -3.98 -7.39 -14.99
CA ARG A 177 -2.59 -7.83 -15.18
C ARG A 177 -1.61 -6.66 -15.32
N ASN A 178 -1.95 -5.51 -14.76
CA ASN A 178 -1.21 -4.27 -14.93
C ASN A 178 -1.15 -3.50 -13.60
N VAL A 179 0.07 -3.23 -13.10
CA VAL A 179 0.29 -2.49 -11.86
C VAL A 179 -0.16 -1.04 -11.99
N TYR A 180 -0.03 -0.42 -13.17
CA TYR A 180 -0.44 0.98 -13.37
C TYR A 180 -1.93 1.21 -13.10
N VAL A 181 -2.78 0.23 -13.42
CA VAL A 181 -4.21 0.30 -13.08
C VAL A 181 -4.41 0.22 -11.57
N GLY A 182 -3.53 -0.47 -10.86
CA GLY A 182 -3.48 -0.46 -9.39
C GLY A 182 -3.24 0.96 -8.83
N PHE A 183 -2.32 1.74 -9.40
CA PHE A 183 -2.11 3.15 -9.00
C PHE A 183 -3.35 4.01 -9.26
N VAL A 184 -4.03 3.81 -10.38
CA VAL A 184 -5.31 4.49 -10.65
C VAL A 184 -6.36 4.14 -9.60
N SER A 185 -6.43 2.87 -9.17
CA SER A 185 -7.36 2.45 -8.12
C SER A 185 -7.07 3.12 -6.77
N VAL A 186 -5.80 3.38 -6.43
CA VAL A 186 -5.44 4.14 -5.22
C VAL A 186 -6.00 5.56 -5.28
N ILE A 187 -5.86 6.24 -6.41
CA ILE A 187 -6.42 7.60 -6.58
C ILE A 187 -7.93 7.58 -6.37
N LEU A 188 -8.63 6.58 -6.92
CA LEU A 188 -10.08 6.44 -6.73
C LEU A 188 -10.44 6.17 -5.25
N ILE A 189 -9.67 5.35 -4.55
CA ILE A 189 -9.86 5.09 -3.11
C ILE A 189 -9.75 6.40 -2.33
N VAL A 190 -8.69 7.19 -2.55
CA VAL A 190 -8.47 8.47 -1.86
C VAL A 190 -9.60 9.47 -2.15
N ILE A 191 -10.10 9.53 -3.39
CA ILE A 191 -11.24 10.37 -3.75
C ILE A 191 -12.50 9.93 -3.00
N ILE A 192 -12.78 8.62 -2.97
CA ILE A 192 -13.97 8.08 -2.25
C ILE A 192 -13.86 8.36 -0.76
N GLU A 193 -12.69 8.17 -0.15
CA GLU A 193 -12.49 8.52 1.27
C GLU A 193 -12.75 10.00 1.54
N GLY A 194 -12.21 10.89 0.70
CA GLY A 194 -12.42 12.33 0.84
C GLY A 194 -13.91 12.72 0.72
N LEU A 195 -14.65 12.10 -0.20
CA LEU A 195 -16.09 12.31 -0.33
C LEU A 195 -16.86 11.81 0.89
N LEU A 196 -16.54 10.63 1.42
CA LEU A 196 -17.20 10.08 2.60
C LEU A 196 -16.91 10.91 3.86
N GLN A 197 -15.67 11.37 4.03
CA GLN A 197 -15.33 12.30 5.12
C GLN A 197 -16.05 13.65 4.96
N GLY A 198 -16.18 14.17 3.74
CA GLY A 198 -16.96 15.37 3.44
C GLY A 198 -18.44 15.23 3.83
N LEU A 199 -19.03 14.05 3.65
CA LEU A 199 -20.42 13.78 4.09
C LEU A 199 -20.59 13.89 5.61
N SER A 200 -19.55 13.61 6.40
CA SER A 200 -19.60 13.72 7.86
C SER A 200 -19.78 15.14 8.37
N SER A 201 -19.51 16.15 7.54
CA SER A 201 -19.72 17.56 7.85
C SER A 201 -21.21 17.92 7.99
N ASN A 202 -22.09 17.21 7.26
CA ASN A 202 -23.53 17.40 7.35
C ASN A 202 -24.10 16.56 8.50
N PRO A 203 -24.83 17.16 9.47
CA PRO A 203 -25.43 16.48 10.62
C PRO A 203 -26.26 15.25 10.25
N ASP A 204 -27.07 15.33 9.19
CA ASP A 204 -28.01 14.29 8.78
C ASP A 204 -27.27 13.03 8.24
N ASN A 205 -26.09 13.20 7.68
CA ASN A 205 -25.32 12.13 7.04
C ASN A 205 -24.23 11.54 7.92
N ARG A 206 -24.02 12.08 9.12
CA ARG A 206 -22.94 11.64 10.02
C ARG A 206 -22.98 10.17 10.38
N PHE A 207 -24.16 9.64 10.60
CA PHE A 207 -24.32 8.21 10.93
C PHE A 207 -23.89 7.34 9.74
N LEU A 208 -24.31 7.69 8.52
CA LEU A 208 -23.93 6.96 7.31
C LEU A 208 -22.43 7.11 7.02
N ALA A 209 -21.88 8.32 7.16
CA ALA A 209 -20.47 8.56 7.01
C ALA A 209 -19.66 7.74 8.01
N ALA A 210 -20.05 7.72 9.28
CA ALA A 210 -19.40 6.93 10.32
C ALA A 210 -19.49 5.42 10.07
N LEU A 211 -20.54 4.94 9.41
CA LEU A 211 -20.71 3.53 9.08
C LEU A 211 -19.88 3.10 7.86
N LEU A 212 -19.78 3.97 6.86
CA LEU A 212 -19.21 3.64 5.54
C LEU A 212 -17.77 4.14 5.34
N ASP A 213 -17.27 5.05 6.18
CA ASP A 213 -15.91 5.58 6.08
C ASP A 213 -14.86 4.48 6.28
N PRO A 214 -14.08 4.12 5.25
CA PRO A 214 -13.07 3.08 5.38
C PRO A 214 -11.98 3.44 6.40
N SER A 215 -11.61 4.72 6.51
CA SER A 215 -10.59 5.17 7.47
C SER A 215 -11.02 4.96 8.92
N GLY A 216 -12.33 5.01 9.19
CA GLY A 216 -12.90 4.94 10.52
C GLY A 216 -12.82 6.24 11.33
N ASN A 217 -12.20 7.27 10.74
CA ASN A 217 -12.08 8.57 11.39
C ASN A 217 -13.45 9.17 11.70
N SER A 218 -14.41 9.03 10.77
CA SER A 218 -15.80 9.50 10.98
C SER A 218 -16.50 8.75 12.11
N ALA A 219 -16.23 7.45 12.29
CA ALA A 219 -16.79 6.66 13.39
C ALA A 219 -16.15 7.04 14.74
N VAL A 220 -14.86 7.29 14.79
CA VAL A 220 -14.19 7.81 15.99
C VAL A 220 -14.72 9.20 16.31
N ALA A 221 -14.75 10.11 15.32
CA ALA A 221 -15.25 11.47 15.50
C ALA A 221 -16.72 11.54 15.97
N TYR A 222 -17.54 10.55 15.60
CA TYR A 222 -18.93 10.47 16.07
C TYR A 222 -19.02 10.36 17.60
N TYR A 223 -18.13 9.62 18.25
CA TYR A 223 -18.10 9.46 19.72
C TYR A 223 -17.26 10.54 20.40
N THR A 224 -16.18 11.01 19.81
CA THR A 224 -15.23 11.94 20.44
C THR A 224 -15.59 13.40 20.25
N ARG A 225 -16.63 13.69 19.50
CA ARG A 225 -17.05 15.03 19.09
C ARG A 225 -17.25 16.03 20.24
N TYR A 226 -17.76 15.53 21.36
CA TYR A 226 -18.04 16.37 22.53
C TYR A 226 -17.01 16.20 23.64
N TRP A 227 -15.93 15.47 23.38
CA TRP A 227 -14.88 15.29 24.34
C TRP A 227 -14.17 16.60 24.65
N THR A 228 -13.99 16.85 25.93
CA THR A 228 -13.13 17.92 26.43
C THR A 228 -11.66 17.61 26.12
N VAL A 229 -10.79 18.62 26.22
CA VAL A 229 -9.35 18.44 26.01
C VAL A 229 -8.77 17.41 26.98
N SER A 230 -9.23 17.38 28.24
CA SER A 230 -8.79 16.38 29.21
C SER A 230 -9.18 14.96 28.78
N GLU A 231 -10.42 14.76 28.35
CA GLU A 231 -10.88 13.45 27.86
C GLU A 231 -10.11 12.98 26.62
N GLN A 232 -9.75 13.89 25.70
CA GLN A 232 -8.92 13.56 24.53
C GLN A 232 -7.48 13.18 24.92
N ASN A 233 -6.98 13.68 26.05
CA ASN A 233 -5.65 13.34 26.53
C ASN A 233 -5.59 12.03 27.32
N GLU A 234 -6.70 11.62 27.97
CA GLU A 234 -6.73 10.50 28.91
C GLU A 234 -7.47 9.28 28.40
N LEU A 235 -8.55 9.49 27.59
CA LEU A 235 -9.40 8.38 27.17
C LEU A 235 -8.82 7.66 25.94
N TYR A 236 -8.98 6.35 25.94
CA TYR A 236 -8.64 5.49 24.80
C TYR A 236 -9.66 5.63 23.66
N LEU A 237 -9.33 5.08 22.48
CA LEU A 237 -10.25 5.04 21.35
C LEU A 237 -11.60 4.42 21.76
N PRO A 238 -12.72 5.10 21.47
CA PRO A 238 -14.03 4.64 21.91
C PRO A 238 -14.46 3.41 21.11
N LEU A 239 -14.48 2.24 21.75
CA LEU A 239 -15.00 1.00 21.18
C LEU A 239 -16.54 0.98 21.19
N GLY A 240 -17.15 2.01 20.62
CA GLY A 240 -18.59 2.10 20.49
C GLY A 240 -19.13 1.15 19.40
N LYS A 241 -20.42 0.80 19.52
CA LYS A 241 -21.12 -0.12 18.58
C LYS A 241 -20.93 0.30 17.12
N LEU A 242 -21.01 1.59 16.82
CA LEU A 242 -20.87 2.12 15.46
C LEU A 242 -19.48 1.87 14.88
N LEU A 243 -18.42 2.06 15.67
CA LEU A 243 -17.06 1.76 15.24
C LEU A 243 -16.86 0.27 14.98
N ILE A 244 -17.40 -0.58 15.86
CA ILE A 244 -17.36 -2.04 15.67
C ILE A 244 -18.09 -2.44 14.38
N TYR A 245 -19.29 -1.92 14.13
CA TYR A 245 -20.02 -2.21 12.90
C TYR A 245 -19.29 -1.73 11.66
N ASN A 246 -18.70 -0.52 11.71
CA ASN A 246 -17.87 -0.01 10.63
C ASN A 246 -16.70 -0.98 10.35
N ARG A 247 -15.96 -1.40 11.37
CA ARG A 247 -14.83 -2.32 11.21
C ARG A 247 -15.25 -3.69 10.65
N LEU A 248 -16.40 -4.22 11.09
CA LEU A 248 -16.96 -5.46 10.55
C LEU A 248 -17.36 -5.31 9.07
N ILE A 249 -17.97 -4.20 8.69
CA ILE A 249 -18.35 -3.93 7.29
C ILE A 249 -17.09 -3.85 6.43
N ILE A 250 -16.09 -3.07 6.83
CA ILE A 250 -14.86 -2.86 6.08
C ILE A 250 -14.07 -4.17 5.89
N THR A 251 -13.91 -4.96 6.95
CA THR A 251 -13.24 -6.26 6.86
C THR A 251 -14.05 -7.27 6.04
N SER A 252 -15.38 -7.27 6.17
CA SER A 252 -16.25 -8.13 5.36
C SER A 252 -16.19 -7.79 3.88
N LEU A 253 -16.15 -6.51 3.52
CA LEU A 253 -15.97 -6.06 2.14
C LEU A 253 -14.63 -6.56 1.56
N GLY A 254 -13.54 -6.43 2.29
CA GLY A 254 -12.23 -6.97 1.88
C GLY A 254 -12.28 -8.48 1.65
N ALA A 255 -12.93 -9.23 2.55
CA ALA A 255 -13.08 -10.68 2.43
C ALA A 255 -13.97 -11.06 1.23
N ILE A 256 -15.07 -10.34 0.98
CA ILE A 256 -15.94 -10.56 -0.18
C ILE A 256 -15.18 -10.31 -1.49
N ILE A 257 -14.36 -9.27 -1.55
CA ILE A 257 -13.52 -8.98 -2.71
C ILE A 257 -12.57 -10.15 -2.98
N LEU A 258 -11.82 -10.62 -1.96
CA LEU A 258 -10.91 -11.76 -2.10
C LEU A 258 -11.64 -13.04 -2.53
N PHE A 259 -12.80 -13.30 -1.97
CA PHE A 259 -13.63 -14.44 -2.36
C PHE A 259 -14.09 -14.33 -3.83
N SER A 260 -14.46 -13.14 -4.28
CA SER A 260 -14.86 -12.88 -5.66
C SER A 260 -13.69 -13.08 -6.62
N ILE A 261 -12.50 -12.61 -6.25
CA ILE A 261 -11.28 -12.85 -7.02
C ILE A 261 -11.04 -14.36 -7.16
N TYR A 262 -11.13 -15.11 -6.06
CA TYR A 262 -10.96 -16.56 -6.11
C TYR A 262 -11.97 -17.25 -7.02
N LYS A 263 -13.24 -16.83 -7.03
CA LYS A 263 -14.26 -17.42 -7.90
C LYS A 263 -14.01 -17.15 -9.38
N VAL A 264 -13.69 -15.91 -9.71
CA VAL A 264 -13.56 -15.45 -11.11
C VAL A 264 -12.20 -15.81 -11.71
N PHE A 265 -11.13 -15.88 -10.90
CA PHE A 265 -9.80 -16.20 -11.37
C PHE A 265 -9.71 -17.60 -11.96
N SER A 266 -9.04 -17.73 -13.11
CA SER A 266 -8.78 -18.99 -13.79
C SER A 266 -7.35 -19.04 -14.32
N PHE A 267 -6.70 -20.19 -14.22
CA PHE A 267 -5.40 -20.50 -14.82
C PHE A 267 -5.52 -20.74 -16.33
N SER A 268 -6.09 -19.80 -17.06
CA SER A 268 -6.30 -19.91 -18.51
C SER A 268 -5.69 -18.70 -19.20
N GLN A 269 -5.11 -18.93 -20.38
CA GLN A 269 -4.66 -17.84 -21.25
C GLN A 269 -5.83 -16.95 -21.71
N ASN A 270 -7.02 -17.54 -21.82
CA ASN A 270 -8.27 -16.87 -22.19
C ASN A 270 -9.12 -16.48 -20.98
N ALA A 271 -8.53 -16.41 -19.76
CA ALA A 271 -9.23 -15.97 -18.57
C ALA A 271 -9.76 -14.54 -18.75
N PHE A 272 -10.86 -14.26 -18.06
CA PHE A 272 -11.45 -12.93 -18.02
C PHE A 272 -10.42 -11.90 -17.54
N THR A 273 -10.10 -10.94 -18.39
CA THR A 273 -9.19 -9.83 -18.09
C THR A 273 -9.77 -8.53 -18.61
N PHE A 274 -9.73 -7.48 -17.81
CA PHE A 274 -10.02 -6.14 -18.27
C PHE A 274 -8.78 -5.58 -18.98
N SER A 275 -8.84 -5.41 -20.29
CA SER A 275 -7.78 -4.74 -21.05
C SER A 275 -8.26 -3.35 -21.47
N PHE A 276 -7.63 -2.31 -20.98
CA PHE A 276 -7.87 -0.93 -21.38
C PHE A 276 -7.09 -0.54 -22.65
N SER A 277 -6.16 -1.38 -23.09
CA SER A 277 -5.46 -1.20 -24.36
C SER A 277 -6.19 -1.97 -25.44
N LYS A 278 -6.52 -1.33 -26.57
CA LYS A 278 -6.83 -2.04 -27.80
C LYS A 278 -5.65 -2.96 -28.08
N LYS A 279 -5.83 -4.26 -27.88
CA LYS A 279 -4.90 -5.23 -28.42
C LYS A 279 -4.78 -4.88 -29.91
N ASP A 280 -3.61 -4.48 -30.34
CA ASP A 280 -3.21 -4.64 -31.74
C ASP A 280 -3.28 -6.13 -32.04
N SER A 281 -4.49 -6.57 -32.36
CA SER A 281 -4.80 -7.94 -32.75
C SER A 281 -4.33 -8.19 -34.19
N LYS A 282 -3.08 -7.86 -34.50
CA LYS A 282 -2.42 -8.24 -35.75
C LYS A 282 -0.89 -8.15 -35.67
N ARG A 283 -0.26 -8.64 -34.63
CA ARG A 283 1.00 -9.33 -34.87
C ARG A 283 0.62 -10.77 -35.21
N MET A 284 0.13 -10.97 -36.42
CA MET A 284 0.36 -12.24 -37.12
C MET A 284 1.87 -12.45 -37.04
N ILE A 285 2.27 -13.43 -36.23
CA ILE A 285 3.56 -14.06 -36.42
C ILE A 285 3.44 -14.63 -37.81
N LYS A 286 3.83 -13.88 -38.83
CA LYS A 286 4.24 -14.44 -40.09
C LYS A 286 5.38 -15.37 -39.73
N ASN A 287 5.05 -16.67 -39.61
CA ASN A 287 6.05 -17.72 -39.64
C ASN A 287 6.76 -17.64 -40.97
N ASN A 288 7.70 -16.71 -41.09
CA ASN A 288 8.66 -16.71 -42.16
C ASN A 288 9.71 -17.79 -41.84
N PHE A 289 9.29 -19.05 -41.90
CA PHE A 289 10.20 -20.17 -42.13
C PHE A 289 10.58 -20.24 -43.61
N GLY A 290 10.63 -19.10 -44.29
CA GLY A 290 10.99 -18.99 -45.69
C GLY A 290 12.24 -18.12 -45.85
N GLY A 291 13.38 -18.76 -46.01
CA GLY A 291 14.60 -18.13 -46.49
C GLY A 291 15.48 -17.52 -45.38
N ILE A 292 16.50 -18.27 -44.99
CA ILE A 292 17.66 -17.73 -44.32
C ILE A 292 18.35 -16.78 -45.28
N THR A 293 17.97 -15.50 -45.29
CA THR A 293 18.75 -14.46 -45.93
C THR A 293 20.01 -14.28 -45.11
N LYS A 294 21.19 -14.38 -45.73
CA LYS A 294 22.47 -14.05 -45.09
C LYS A 294 22.38 -12.63 -44.51
N VAL A 295 22.21 -12.53 -43.19
CA VAL A 295 22.31 -11.27 -42.50
C VAL A 295 23.81 -10.93 -42.47
N ASN A 296 24.24 -9.92 -43.23
CA ASN A 296 25.56 -9.36 -43.07
C ASN A 296 25.66 -8.70 -41.70
N LEU A 297 26.26 -9.38 -40.75
CA LEU A 297 26.53 -8.82 -39.43
C LEU A 297 27.53 -7.65 -39.60
N PRO A 298 27.20 -6.45 -39.10
CA PRO A 298 28.13 -5.33 -39.13
C PRO A 298 29.40 -5.69 -38.35
N LYS A 299 30.58 -5.35 -38.89
CA LYS A 299 31.83 -5.50 -38.16
C LYS A 299 31.81 -4.56 -36.95
N ILE A 300 31.67 -5.11 -35.77
CA ILE A 300 31.68 -4.35 -34.52
C ILE A 300 33.13 -4.13 -34.12
N THR A 301 33.60 -2.90 -34.17
CA THR A 301 34.86 -2.49 -33.56
C THR A 301 34.59 -2.15 -32.09
N ILE A 302 35.10 -2.98 -31.18
CA ILE A 302 34.92 -2.75 -29.74
C ILE A 302 35.96 -1.72 -29.30
N ASN A 303 35.54 -0.48 -29.06
CA ASN A 303 36.39 0.56 -28.50
C ASN A 303 36.07 0.73 -27.00
N PHE A 304 37.01 0.35 -26.15
CA PHE A 304 36.96 0.59 -24.71
C PHE A 304 37.48 2.02 -24.41
N SER A 305 36.59 2.99 -24.46
CA SER A 305 36.90 4.37 -24.06
C SER A 305 35.81 4.87 -23.12
N PHE A 306 36.20 5.50 -22.04
CA PHE A 306 35.26 6.09 -21.05
C PHE A 306 34.23 7.03 -21.71
N LYS A 307 34.64 7.75 -22.77
CA LYS A 307 33.73 8.60 -23.55
C LYS A 307 32.67 7.81 -24.34
N ASN A 308 33.00 6.59 -24.77
CA ASN A 308 32.07 5.67 -25.43
C ASN A 308 31.09 5.03 -24.42
N ASP A 309 31.54 4.77 -23.21
CA ASP A 309 30.69 4.20 -22.17
C ASP A 309 29.67 5.23 -21.65
N LEU A 310 30.06 6.49 -21.53
CA LEU A 310 29.15 7.60 -21.26
C LEU A 310 28.10 7.79 -22.38
N LYS A 311 28.49 7.66 -23.62
CA LYS A 311 27.58 7.74 -24.78
C LYS A 311 26.62 6.58 -24.78
N LYS A 312 27.06 5.35 -24.48
CA LYS A 312 26.18 4.16 -24.34
C LYS A 312 25.18 4.31 -23.20
N LEU A 313 25.59 4.87 -22.05
CA LEU A 313 24.69 5.17 -20.95
C LEU A 313 23.61 6.18 -21.36
N TRP A 314 23.99 7.21 -22.10
CA TRP A 314 23.04 8.20 -22.62
C TRP A 314 22.07 7.60 -23.64
N ASP A 315 22.56 6.80 -24.59
CA ASP A 315 21.74 6.14 -25.60
C ASP A 315 20.79 5.12 -24.98
N LEU A 316 21.22 4.35 -23.95
CA LEU A 316 20.37 3.44 -23.18
C LEU A 316 19.28 4.20 -22.38
N SER A 317 19.66 5.31 -21.75
CA SER A 317 18.70 6.16 -21.04
C SER A 317 17.63 6.73 -21.97
N ASN A 318 17.99 7.14 -23.17
CA ASN A 318 17.02 7.63 -24.17
C ASN A 318 16.09 6.55 -24.71
N ILE A 319 16.53 5.29 -24.78
CA ILE A 319 15.67 4.16 -25.19
C ILE A 319 14.63 3.88 -24.11
N ASP A 320 15.01 3.91 -22.83
CA ASP A 320 14.08 3.71 -21.72
C ASP A 320 13.04 4.85 -21.57
N PHE A 321 13.33 6.05 -22.10
CA PHE A 321 12.38 7.17 -22.14
C PHE A 321 11.40 7.13 -23.33
N LEU A 322 11.67 6.30 -24.35
CA LEU A 322 10.85 6.20 -25.57
C LEU A 322 9.88 4.99 -25.56
N PHE A 323 9.94 4.14 -24.54
CA PHE A 323 9.06 2.99 -24.30
C PHE A 323 8.37 3.08 -22.96
#